data_09055bf7fab1b2d7e1e092dbfec8a47e
#
_entry.id   09055bf7fab1b2d7e1e092dbfec8a47e
#
_cell.length_a   1.000
_cell.length_b   1.000
_cell.length_c   1.000
_cell.angle_alpha   90.00
_cell.angle_beta   90.00
_cell.angle_gamma   90.00
#
_symmetry.space_group_name_H-M   'P 1'
#
loop_
_entity.id
_entity.type
_entity.pdbx_description
1 polymer ?
#
loop_
_entity_poly.entity_id
_entity_poly.type
_entity_poly.pdbx_seq_one_letter_code
_entity_poly.pdbx_strand_id
1 'polypeptide(L)'
;MFTQCEAIQCRTLFPVQDSPSIKSTYKVKTSVISPLTFLFGGIKKNSYLDTKTNQNISIFEQKIPIPSYLVAFVAGELEYGKISERCGVWTEIGLCQKACHEFKDAEKYIQIAEEYFNHPYEWEIYNLLVLPFSFPYGGMENPNVTFVTPALLAGDCSMSNVIGHEISHSWTGNLVTNKNWKNFWVNEGFTIFMERKLDSALLGEDMENLESIVGNNELIADIKMLGLDCEYTKLSPNYGGNDPDDGFSTVPYEKGYQFLIYIEKLIGKDNFKEVMRKYIKKYRYKSVDYTAFKEVLENLIKEKLKDDSKKIIDQINWDKWLYEKGIPSYKCEFSSKLLKEAESLAEDFLQEKEDKTIALKTFKEWHTNTKLAFLNYLSDNKNKINEKIAKNLKNELNLSEDYNSEIKYMWYLIALDKKMEEEIPNIQNFWKLMED
;
A
#
# COMPACT_ATOMS: atom_id res chain seq x y z
N MET A 1 9.54 11.66 17.99
CA MET A 1 9.40 10.27 18.51
C MET A 1 8.12 9.67 17.97
N PHE A 2 8.18 8.45 17.43
CA PHE A 2 7.02 7.67 17.01
C PHE A 2 7.20 6.19 17.39
N THR A 3 6.13 5.42 17.30
CA THR A 3 6.13 3.97 17.60
C THR A 3 5.76 3.19 16.35
N GLN A 4 6.26 1.95 16.25
CA GLN A 4 5.84 0.97 15.26
C GLN A 4 5.60 -0.36 15.98
N CYS A 5 4.35 -0.79 16.06
CA CYS A 5 3.93 -1.94 16.85
C CYS A 5 3.79 -3.23 16.05
N GLU A 6 3.53 -3.16 14.77
CA GLU A 6 3.44 -4.34 13.92
C GLU A 6 4.84 -4.98 13.74
N ALA A 7 5.01 -6.29 13.77
CA ALA A 7 3.93 -7.28 13.98
C ALA A 7 3.65 -7.56 15.47
N ILE A 8 4.69 -7.66 16.32
CA ILE A 8 4.62 -8.08 17.74
C ILE A 8 5.41 -7.15 18.67
N GLN A 9 5.57 -5.88 18.31
CA GLN A 9 6.41 -4.93 19.05
C GLN A 9 5.64 -4.10 20.09
N CYS A 10 4.30 -4.15 20.11
CA CYS A 10 3.50 -3.43 21.10
C CYS A 10 3.85 -3.82 22.55
N ARG A 11 4.26 -5.07 22.76
CA ARG A 11 4.73 -5.59 24.06
C ARG A 11 5.94 -4.88 24.63
N THR A 12 6.68 -4.14 23.79
CA THR A 12 7.82 -3.32 24.23
C THR A 12 7.39 -1.98 24.83
N LEU A 13 6.15 -1.54 24.55
CA LEU A 13 5.60 -0.27 25.04
C LEU A 13 4.88 -0.42 26.37
N PHE A 14 4.03 -1.43 26.51
CA PHE A 14 3.27 -1.70 27.73
C PHE A 14 2.83 -3.18 27.79
N PRO A 15 2.48 -3.69 28.99
CA PRO A 15 1.97 -5.04 29.13
C PRO A 15 0.65 -5.22 28.35
N VAL A 16 0.65 -6.12 27.37
CA VAL A 16 -0.48 -6.36 26.48
C VAL A 16 -0.51 -7.81 25.99
N GLN A 17 -1.70 -8.30 25.64
CA GLN A 17 -1.85 -9.53 24.88
C GLN A 17 -1.56 -9.21 23.41
N ASP A 18 -0.29 -9.33 23.04
CA ASP A 18 0.25 -8.89 21.76
C ASP A 18 0.02 -9.92 20.66
N SER A 19 -1.23 -10.01 20.26
CA SER A 19 -1.73 -10.91 19.22
C SER A 19 -2.88 -10.25 18.48
N PRO A 20 -2.95 -10.32 17.16
CA PRO A 20 -4.04 -9.75 16.37
C PRO A 20 -5.40 -10.41 16.66
N SER A 21 -5.41 -11.58 17.32
CA SER A 21 -6.65 -12.23 17.77
C SER A 21 -7.39 -11.50 18.89
N ILE A 22 -6.70 -10.60 19.60
CA ILE A 22 -7.25 -9.87 20.74
C ILE A 22 -7.41 -8.40 20.38
N LYS A 23 -8.66 -7.94 20.42
CA LYS A 23 -9.00 -6.54 20.20
C LYS A 23 -9.45 -5.88 21.49
N SER A 24 -9.00 -4.65 21.73
CA SER A 24 -9.34 -3.85 22.91
C SER A 24 -9.65 -2.41 22.54
N THR A 25 -10.44 -1.74 23.36
CA THR A 25 -10.63 -0.28 23.33
C THR A 25 -9.59 0.39 24.20
N TYR A 26 -9.26 1.66 23.89
CA TYR A 26 -8.20 2.38 24.61
C TYR A 26 -8.69 3.75 25.07
N LYS A 27 -8.26 4.13 26.29
CA LYS A 27 -8.34 5.50 26.79
C LYS A 27 -6.94 5.92 27.19
N VAL A 28 -6.48 7.02 26.63
CA VAL A 28 -5.11 7.47 26.77
C VAL A 28 -5.10 8.91 27.27
N LYS A 29 -4.37 9.15 28.35
CA LYS A 29 -4.04 10.50 28.84
C LYS A 29 -2.54 10.71 28.69
N THR A 30 -2.17 11.78 28.03
CA THR A 30 -0.77 12.09 27.73
C THR A 30 -0.38 13.43 28.31
N SER A 31 0.92 13.58 28.53
CA SER A 31 1.54 14.81 29.00
C SER A 31 2.87 14.98 28.29
N VAL A 32 3.03 16.07 27.52
CA VAL A 32 4.27 16.41 26.82
C VAL A 32 4.63 17.87 27.07
N ILE A 33 5.93 18.17 27.11
CA ILE A 33 6.40 19.55 27.31
C ILE A 33 5.94 20.41 26.13
N SER A 34 5.36 21.59 26.41
CA SER A 34 5.04 22.58 25.36
C SER A 34 6.34 23.08 24.71
N PRO A 35 6.40 23.24 23.34
CA PRO A 35 5.28 23.25 22.40
C PRO A 35 4.93 21.89 21.77
N LEU A 36 5.50 20.78 22.20
CA LEU A 36 5.29 19.47 21.58
C LEU A 36 3.80 19.10 21.49
N THR A 37 3.44 18.52 20.36
CA THR A 37 2.13 17.90 20.14
C THR A 37 2.24 16.39 20.31
N PHE A 38 1.22 15.80 20.95
CA PHE A 38 1.08 14.35 21.06
C PHE A 38 -0.12 13.88 20.25
N LEU A 39 0.08 12.82 19.46
CA LEU A 39 -0.97 12.14 18.69
C LEU A 39 -1.08 10.68 19.17
N PHE A 40 -2.30 10.16 19.06
CA PHE A 40 -2.63 8.77 19.34
C PHE A 40 -3.66 8.25 18.34
N GLY A 41 -3.61 6.94 18.05
CA GLY A 41 -4.57 6.22 17.21
C GLY A 41 -5.99 6.18 17.81
N GLY A 42 -6.62 7.33 17.95
CA GLY A 42 -7.96 7.50 18.52
C GLY A 42 -8.43 8.95 18.46
N ILE A 43 -9.68 9.17 18.84
CA ILE A 43 -10.32 10.49 18.82
C ILE A 43 -9.87 11.32 20.02
N LYS A 44 -9.31 12.51 19.78
CA LYS A 44 -8.96 13.48 20.83
C LYS A 44 -10.24 14.04 21.44
N LYS A 45 -10.45 13.79 22.74
CA LYS A 45 -11.62 14.24 23.49
C LYS A 45 -11.40 15.57 24.20
N ASN A 46 -10.18 15.80 24.67
CA ASN A 46 -9.83 17.04 25.38
C ASN A 46 -8.33 17.33 25.23
N SER A 47 -7.98 18.61 25.30
CA SER A 47 -6.59 19.06 25.31
C SER A 47 -6.51 20.41 26.03
N TYR A 48 -5.51 20.58 26.90
CA TYR A 48 -5.26 21.83 27.62
C TYR A 48 -3.80 21.95 28.04
N LEU A 49 -3.33 23.20 28.19
CA LEU A 49 -2.02 23.50 28.73
C LEU A 49 -2.12 23.55 30.26
N ASP A 50 -1.36 22.71 30.96
CA ASP A 50 -1.11 22.87 32.37
C ASP A 50 -0.02 23.93 32.58
N THR A 51 -0.43 25.12 32.95
CA THR A 51 0.48 26.27 33.13
C THR A 51 1.43 26.12 34.32
N LYS A 52 1.15 25.22 35.26
CA LYS A 52 2.04 24.95 36.40
C LYS A 52 3.25 24.12 36.00
N THR A 53 3.04 23.16 35.13
CA THR A 53 4.08 22.22 34.66
C THR A 53 4.60 22.54 33.26
N ASN A 54 3.99 23.52 32.58
CA ASN A 54 4.22 23.85 31.15
C ASN A 54 4.07 22.62 30.25
N GLN A 55 3.04 21.79 30.49
CA GLN A 55 2.79 20.59 29.75
C GLN A 55 1.46 20.63 28.99
N ASN A 56 1.47 20.20 27.74
CA ASN A 56 0.28 19.94 26.96
C ASN A 56 -0.31 18.59 27.38
N ILE A 57 -1.48 18.62 28.00
CA ILE A 57 -2.24 17.43 28.42
C ILE A 57 -3.26 17.12 27.34
N SER A 58 -3.30 15.89 26.84
CA SER A 58 -4.30 15.45 25.87
C SER A 58 -4.96 14.13 26.32
N ILE A 59 -6.26 14.01 26.03
CA ILE A 59 -7.06 12.83 26.33
C ILE A 59 -7.63 12.28 25.04
N PHE A 60 -7.35 11.01 24.76
CA PHE A 60 -7.81 10.31 23.57
C PHE A 60 -8.66 9.09 23.94
N GLU A 61 -9.55 8.71 23.04
CA GLU A 61 -10.35 7.51 23.15
C GLU A 61 -10.43 6.78 21.81
N GLN A 62 -10.05 5.49 21.81
CA GLN A 62 -10.34 4.57 20.71
C GLN A 62 -11.49 3.66 21.18
N LYS A 63 -12.69 3.91 20.66
CA LYS A 63 -13.91 3.19 21.03
C LYS A 63 -14.11 1.91 20.25
N ILE A 64 -13.57 1.85 19.04
CA ILE A 64 -13.62 0.65 18.21
C ILE A 64 -12.51 -0.28 18.70
N PRO A 65 -12.83 -1.55 19.02
CA PRO A 65 -11.80 -2.48 19.45
C PRO A 65 -10.78 -2.74 18.34
N ILE A 66 -9.51 -2.50 18.63
CA ILE A 66 -8.36 -2.72 17.73
C ILE A 66 -7.37 -3.72 18.32
N PRO A 67 -6.64 -4.47 17.49
CA PRO A 67 -5.52 -5.30 17.92
C PRO A 67 -4.36 -4.43 18.38
N SER A 68 -3.45 -5.01 19.17
CA SER A 68 -2.30 -4.29 19.75
C SER A 68 -1.36 -3.69 18.69
N TYR A 69 -1.18 -4.33 17.56
CA TYR A 69 -0.26 -3.86 16.51
C TYR A 69 -0.69 -2.52 15.88
N LEU A 70 -1.97 -2.12 16.03
CA LEU A 70 -2.50 -0.83 15.58
C LEU A 70 -2.39 0.30 16.61
N VAL A 71 -1.79 0.04 17.78
CA VAL A 71 -1.55 1.08 18.78
C VAL A 71 -0.40 1.97 18.34
N ALA A 72 -0.65 3.26 18.16
CA ALA A 72 0.33 4.20 17.69
C ALA A 72 0.40 5.46 18.55
N PHE A 73 1.62 5.90 18.86
CA PHE A 73 1.96 7.13 19.57
C PHE A 73 2.93 7.97 18.78
N VAL A 74 2.72 9.27 18.78
CA VAL A 74 3.65 10.24 18.19
C VAL A 74 3.78 11.45 19.09
N ALA A 75 5.00 11.95 19.27
CA ALA A 75 5.26 13.23 19.91
C ALA A 75 6.32 14.01 19.12
N GLY A 76 6.04 15.27 18.82
CA GLY A 76 6.93 16.12 18.03
C GLY A 76 6.40 17.56 17.88
N GLU A 77 7.19 18.39 17.24
CA GLU A 77 6.75 19.70 16.77
C GLU A 77 6.03 19.50 15.42
N LEU A 78 4.70 19.48 15.47
CA LEU A 78 3.86 19.10 14.35
C LEU A 78 2.90 20.23 13.97
N GLU A 79 2.67 20.39 12.68
CA GLU A 79 1.62 21.23 12.13
C GLU A 79 0.51 20.38 11.47
N TYR A 80 -0.69 20.95 11.42
CA TYR A 80 -1.87 20.26 10.88
C TYR A 80 -2.44 20.99 9.67
N GLY A 81 -2.70 20.23 8.61
CA GLY A 81 -3.40 20.68 7.43
C GLY A 81 -4.74 19.98 7.25
N LYS A 82 -5.81 20.76 7.05
CA LYS A 82 -7.13 20.21 6.74
C LYS A 82 -7.22 19.89 5.25
N ILE A 83 -7.67 18.67 4.89
CA ILE A 83 -7.91 18.23 3.51
C ILE A 83 -9.40 18.28 3.21
N SER A 84 -10.23 17.68 4.09
CA SER A 84 -11.70 17.67 3.98
C SER A 84 -12.35 17.83 5.35
N GLU A 85 -13.66 17.58 5.46
CA GLU A 85 -14.33 17.63 6.77
C GLU A 85 -13.85 16.53 7.72
N ARG A 86 -13.49 15.35 7.18
CA ARG A 86 -13.01 14.22 8.00
C ARG A 86 -11.56 13.82 7.71
N CYS A 87 -10.90 14.42 6.72
CA CYS A 87 -9.53 14.12 6.36
C CYS A 87 -8.57 15.27 6.69
N GLY A 88 -7.41 14.96 7.22
CA GLY A 88 -6.33 15.91 7.47
C GLY A 88 -4.97 15.25 7.43
N VAL A 89 -3.93 16.08 7.51
CA VAL A 89 -2.55 15.59 7.57
C VAL A 89 -1.74 16.36 8.62
N TRP A 90 -0.96 15.61 9.38
CA TRP A 90 0.06 16.11 10.29
C TRP A 90 1.42 15.96 9.65
N THR A 91 2.28 16.93 9.85
CA THR A 91 3.66 16.91 9.35
C THR A 91 4.60 17.59 10.32
N GLU A 92 5.89 17.40 10.13
CA GLU A 92 6.87 18.35 10.65
C GLU A 92 6.64 19.72 10.03
N ILE A 93 7.10 20.77 10.73
CA ILE A 93 6.89 22.16 10.32
C ILE A 93 7.48 22.42 8.92
N GLY A 94 6.69 23.02 8.03
CA GLY A 94 7.11 23.41 6.68
C GLY A 94 6.73 22.42 5.57
N LEU A 95 6.18 21.25 5.89
CA LEU A 95 5.77 20.22 4.89
C LEU A 95 4.25 20.20 4.64
N CYS A 96 3.46 20.87 5.48
CA CYS A 96 2.01 20.73 5.51
C CYS A 96 1.32 21.05 4.18
N GLN A 97 1.74 22.12 3.48
CA GLN A 97 1.14 22.49 2.19
C GLN A 97 1.40 21.43 1.12
N LYS A 98 2.63 20.88 1.08
CA LYS A 98 2.98 19.79 0.18
C LYS A 98 2.10 18.56 0.45
N ALA A 99 2.02 18.16 1.71
CA ALA A 99 1.24 16.99 2.12
C ALA A 99 -0.27 17.16 1.83
N CYS A 100 -0.84 18.34 2.08
CA CYS A 100 -2.23 18.62 1.70
C CYS A 100 -2.47 18.53 0.19
N HIS A 101 -1.48 18.93 -0.62
CA HIS A 101 -1.56 18.81 -2.07
C HIS A 101 -1.51 17.35 -2.52
N GLU A 102 -0.53 16.58 -2.02
CA GLU A 102 -0.36 15.16 -2.37
C GLU A 102 -1.57 14.31 -1.99
N PHE A 103 -2.13 14.54 -0.81
CA PHE A 103 -3.19 13.69 -0.25
C PHE A 103 -4.60 14.26 -0.46
N LYS A 104 -4.77 15.21 -1.38
CA LYS A 104 -6.06 15.90 -1.64
C LYS A 104 -7.22 14.95 -1.99
N ASP A 105 -6.92 13.79 -2.56
CA ASP A 105 -7.91 12.81 -2.99
C ASP A 105 -8.30 11.78 -1.92
N ALA A 106 -7.73 11.87 -0.69
CA ALA A 106 -8.02 10.95 0.41
C ALA A 106 -9.52 10.78 0.69
N GLU A 107 -10.29 11.89 0.67
CA GLU A 107 -11.75 11.84 0.85
C GLU A 107 -12.46 11.04 -0.24
N LYS A 108 -11.99 11.14 -1.49
CA LYS A 108 -12.57 10.38 -2.62
C LYS A 108 -12.35 8.89 -2.46
N TYR A 109 -11.14 8.48 -2.04
CA TYR A 109 -10.84 7.08 -1.75
C TYR A 109 -11.79 6.53 -0.69
N ILE A 110 -12.03 7.28 0.41
CA ILE A 110 -12.97 6.86 1.45
C ILE A 110 -14.38 6.70 0.88
N GLN A 111 -14.86 7.65 0.09
CA GLN A 111 -16.21 7.60 -0.49
C GLN A 111 -16.40 6.41 -1.43
N ILE A 112 -15.40 6.12 -2.27
CA ILE A 112 -15.44 4.96 -3.18
C ILE A 112 -15.44 3.65 -2.38
N ALA A 113 -14.63 3.57 -1.31
CA ALA A 113 -14.61 2.39 -0.45
C ALA A 113 -15.94 2.19 0.30
N GLU A 114 -16.55 3.27 0.84
CA GLU A 114 -17.88 3.22 1.46
C GLU A 114 -18.93 2.69 0.48
N GLU A 115 -18.89 3.14 -0.78
CA GLU A 115 -19.80 2.65 -1.83
C GLU A 115 -19.53 1.19 -2.17
N TYR A 116 -18.25 0.81 -2.31
CA TYR A 116 -17.87 -0.55 -2.65
C TYR A 116 -18.35 -1.54 -1.60
N PHE A 117 -18.04 -1.30 -0.32
CA PHE A 117 -18.43 -2.15 0.79
C PHE A 117 -19.90 -2.00 1.20
N ASN A 118 -20.58 -0.95 0.76
CA ASN A 118 -21.87 -0.53 1.28
C ASN A 118 -21.85 -0.46 2.81
N HIS A 119 -20.80 0.17 3.35
CA HIS A 119 -20.52 0.27 4.77
C HIS A 119 -19.78 1.57 5.07
N PRO A 120 -20.26 2.40 6.04
CA PRO A 120 -19.64 3.68 6.32
C PRO A 120 -18.23 3.53 6.89
N TYR A 121 -17.44 4.58 6.77
CA TYR A 121 -16.15 4.72 7.44
C TYR A 121 -16.39 4.93 8.95
N GLU A 122 -16.11 3.90 9.75
CA GLU A 122 -16.49 3.88 11.18
C GLU A 122 -15.55 4.66 12.09
N TRP A 123 -14.38 5.08 11.62
CA TRP A 123 -13.34 5.69 12.45
C TRP A 123 -13.53 7.20 12.68
N GLU A 124 -14.63 7.81 12.24
CA GLU A 124 -15.02 9.22 12.34
C GLU A 124 -14.12 10.16 11.53
N ILE A 125 -12.80 10.21 11.82
CA ILE A 125 -11.81 11.05 11.12
C ILE A 125 -10.66 10.21 10.58
N TYR A 126 -10.12 10.63 9.45
CA TYR A 126 -8.94 10.06 8.82
C TYR A 126 -7.83 11.10 8.78
N ASN A 127 -6.81 10.92 9.60
CA ASN A 127 -5.62 11.75 9.55
C ASN A 127 -4.44 10.93 9.09
N LEU A 128 -3.63 11.53 8.23
CA LEU A 128 -2.31 11.06 7.86
C LEU A 128 -1.27 11.73 8.76
N LEU A 129 -0.13 11.09 8.95
CA LEU A 129 1.05 11.70 9.54
C LEU A 129 2.25 11.36 8.68
N VAL A 130 2.86 12.36 8.08
CA VAL A 130 4.13 12.21 7.38
C VAL A 130 5.24 12.12 8.42
N LEU A 131 5.88 10.96 8.48
CA LEU A 131 6.99 10.67 9.36
C LEU A 131 8.35 11.05 8.74
N PRO A 132 9.44 11.11 9.52
CA PRO A 132 10.80 11.22 8.98
C PRO A 132 11.18 10.01 8.11
N PHE A 133 12.23 10.14 7.29
CA PHE A 133 12.76 9.05 6.44
C PHE A 133 13.21 7.81 7.20
N SER A 134 13.39 7.91 8.52
CA SER A 134 13.65 6.75 9.38
C SER A 134 12.46 5.79 9.55
N PHE A 135 11.27 6.17 9.07
CA PHE A 135 10.12 5.28 9.03
C PHE A 135 10.31 4.26 7.89
N PRO A 136 10.31 2.94 8.19
CA PRO A 136 10.81 1.93 7.26
C PRO A 136 9.79 1.45 6.22
N TYR A 137 8.52 1.90 6.29
CA TYR A 137 7.43 1.42 5.44
C TYR A 137 6.87 2.52 4.55
N GLY A 138 6.09 2.16 3.52
CA GLY A 138 5.32 3.10 2.72
C GLY A 138 4.22 3.77 3.54
N GLY A 139 3.47 2.95 4.29
CA GLY A 139 2.44 3.37 5.22
C GLY A 139 2.29 2.42 6.41
N MET A 140 1.44 2.80 7.34
CA MET A 140 0.95 1.97 8.44
C MET A 140 -0.44 2.47 8.84
N GLU A 141 -1.39 1.59 8.80
CA GLU A 141 -2.82 1.83 8.87
C GLU A 141 -3.37 2.15 10.27
N ASN A 142 -2.58 2.74 11.15
CA ASN A 142 -3.04 3.08 12.49
C ASN A 142 -4.32 3.91 12.45
N PRO A 143 -5.44 3.46 13.06
CA PRO A 143 -6.70 4.18 13.02
C PRO A 143 -6.57 5.62 13.51
N ASN A 144 -7.19 6.57 12.80
CA ASN A 144 -7.19 8.01 13.08
C ASN A 144 -5.83 8.73 12.95
N VAL A 145 -4.72 8.01 12.76
CA VAL A 145 -3.39 8.58 12.51
C VAL A 145 -2.56 7.59 11.68
N THR A 146 -2.90 7.47 10.41
CA THR A 146 -2.17 6.65 9.45
C THR A 146 -0.77 7.22 9.23
N PHE A 147 0.26 6.41 9.42
CA PHE A 147 1.63 6.81 9.17
C PHE A 147 1.98 6.64 7.70
N VAL A 148 2.75 7.58 7.17
CA VAL A 148 3.25 7.52 5.79
C VAL A 148 4.68 8.02 5.70
N THR A 149 5.44 7.45 4.75
CA THR A 149 6.78 7.92 4.42
C THR A 149 6.74 9.29 3.74
N PRO A 150 7.73 10.17 3.98
CA PRO A 150 7.85 11.43 3.25
C PRO A 150 8.18 11.24 1.76
N ALA A 151 8.59 10.04 1.33
CA ALA A 151 8.78 9.70 -0.08
C ALA A 151 7.50 9.89 -0.92
N LEU A 152 6.31 9.82 -0.29
CA LEU A 152 5.04 10.08 -0.96
C LEU A 152 4.84 11.54 -1.37
N LEU A 153 5.64 12.48 -0.84
CA LEU A 153 5.56 13.90 -1.19
C LEU A 153 6.27 14.19 -2.53
N ALA A 154 5.88 13.48 -3.58
CA ALA A 154 6.49 13.56 -4.90
C ALA A 154 6.17 14.87 -5.65
N GLY A 155 5.10 15.58 -5.31
CA GLY A 155 4.70 16.85 -5.92
C GLY A 155 3.70 16.71 -7.07
N ASP A 156 3.37 15.49 -7.47
CA ASP A 156 2.51 15.16 -8.62
C ASP A 156 1.30 14.30 -8.27
N CYS A 157 1.11 13.99 -6.99
CA CYS A 157 0.06 13.10 -6.45
C CYS A 157 0.10 11.66 -7.02
N SER A 158 1.24 11.25 -7.55
CA SER A 158 1.37 9.97 -8.25
C SER A 158 1.43 8.76 -7.34
N MET A 159 1.82 8.95 -6.07
CA MET A 159 1.91 7.87 -5.08
C MET A 159 0.66 7.79 -4.20
N SER A 160 -0.46 8.29 -4.70
CA SER A 160 -1.76 8.26 -3.99
C SER A 160 -2.33 6.85 -3.83
N ASN A 161 -1.87 5.87 -4.59
CA ASN A 161 -2.21 4.45 -4.41
C ASN A 161 -1.87 3.96 -2.99
N VAL A 162 -0.73 4.38 -2.40
CA VAL A 162 -0.40 4.05 -1.00
C VAL A 162 -1.48 4.59 -0.05
N ILE A 163 -2.00 5.81 -0.31
CA ILE A 163 -3.10 6.34 0.50
C ILE A 163 -4.39 5.53 0.30
N GLY A 164 -4.66 5.08 -0.93
CA GLY A 164 -5.75 4.14 -1.24
C GLY A 164 -5.60 2.83 -0.49
N HIS A 165 -4.36 2.30 -0.40
CA HIS A 165 -4.01 1.12 0.39
C HIS A 165 -4.34 1.32 1.87
N GLU A 166 -3.79 2.35 2.49
CA GLU A 166 -3.99 2.63 3.92
C GLU A 166 -5.46 2.92 4.26
N ILE A 167 -6.20 3.57 3.37
CA ILE A 167 -7.65 3.78 3.54
C ILE A 167 -8.39 2.45 3.46
N SER A 168 -8.02 1.55 2.56
CA SER A 168 -8.65 0.23 2.39
C SER A 168 -8.52 -0.62 3.65
N HIS A 169 -7.40 -0.51 4.36
CA HIS A 169 -7.21 -1.14 5.66
C HIS A 169 -8.28 -0.79 6.68
N SER A 170 -8.93 0.36 6.56
CA SER A 170 -10.02 0.73 7.46
C SER A 170 -11.16 -0.31 7.50
N TRP A 171 -11.33 -1.09 6.44
CA TRP A 171 -12.26 -2.23 6.37
C TRP A 171 -11.54 -3.58 6.41
N THR A 172 -10.46 -3.74 5.61
CA THR A 172 -9.69 -4.97 5.45
C THR A 172 -8.37 -4.91 6.21
N GLY A 173 -8.39 -5.29 7.47
CA GLY A 173 -7.27 -5.19 8.41
C GLY A 173 -7.71 -4.63 9.76
N ASN A 174 -8.29 -3.45 9.81
CA ASN A 174 -8.68 -2.77 11.05
C ASN A 174 -10.06 -3.19 11.54
N LEU A 175 -11.08 -3.13 10.68
CA LEU A 175 -12.43 -3.53 11.04
C LEU A 175 -12.56 -5.04 11.13
N VAL A 176 -12.09 -5.76 10.10
CA VAL A 176 -11.94 -7.22 10.06
C VAL A 176 -10.46 -7.52 9.99
N THR A 177 -9.91 -8.16 10.99
CA THR A 177 -8.46 -8.36 11.18
C THR A 177 -8.08 -9.83 11.01
N ASN A 178 -6.87 -10.12 10.52
CA ASN A 178 -6.30 -11.46 10.53
C ASN A 178 -6.16 -11.99 11.97
N LYS A 179 -6.51 -13.24 12.21
CA LYS A 179 -6.48 -13.87 13.53
C LYS A 179 -5.06 -14.09 14.06
N ASN A 180 -4.12 -14.33 13.18
CA ASN A 180 -2.71 -14.53 13.45
C ASN A 180 -1.88 -14.28 12.19
N TRP A 181 -0.58 -14.13 12.33
CA TRP A 181 0.31 -13.74 11.25
C TRP A 181 0.40 -14.71 10.07
N LYS A 182 0.14 -16.01 10.26
CA LYS A 182 0.02 -16.94 9.14
C LYS A 182 -1.17 -16.67 8.21
N ASN A 183 -2.12 -15.83 8.64
CA ASN A 183 -3.24 -15.36 7.84
C ASN A 183 -3.06 -13.88 7.43
N PHE A 184 -1.84 -13.36 7.40
CA PHE A 184 -1.56 -11.94 7.10
C PHE A 184 -2.12 -11.50 5.75
N TRP A 185 -2.18 -12.40 4.77
CA TRP A 185 -2.82 -12.14 3.49
C TRP A 185 -4.32 -11.78 3.58
N VAL A 186 -4.98 -12.11 4.69
CA VAL A 186 -6.39 -11.72 4.95
C VAL A 186 -6.48 -10.22 5.22
N ASN A 187 -5.41 -9.59 5.69
CA ASN A 187 -5.28 -8.14 5.70
C ASN A 187 -4.77 -7.66 4.33
N GLU A 188 -3.55 -8.00 3.96
CA GLU A 188 -2.81 -7.38 2.87
C GLU A 188 -3.34 -7.71 1.48
N GLY A 189 -3.64 -8.99 1.21
CA GLY A 189 -4.17 -9.38 -0.08
C GLY A 189 -5.55 -8.77 -0.37
N PHE A 190 -6.38 -8.64 0.68
CA PHE A 190 -7.68 -7.96 0.58
C PHE A 190 -7.50 -6.46 0.38
N THR A 191 -6.49 -5.88 1.01
CA THR A 191 -6.21 -4.45 0.90
C THR A 191 -5.63 -4.09 -0.45
N ILE A 192 -4.68 -4.87 -1.01
CA ILE A 192 -4.22 -4.72 -2.41
C ILE A 192 -5.38 -4.87 -3.39
N PHE A 193 -6.28 -5.82 -3.16
CA PHE A 193 -7.47 -5.96 -3.99
C PHE A 193 -8.32 -4.67 -3.98
N MET A 194 -8.54 -4.09 -2.80
CA MET A 194 -9.31 -2.85 -2.69
C MET A 194 -8.57 -1.64 -3.23
N GLU A 195 -7.29 -1.46 -2.93
CA GLU A 195 -6.42 -0.42 -3.50
C GLU A 195 -6.62 -0.33 -5.01
N ARG A 196 -6.44 -1.45 -5.72
CA ARG A 196 -6.60 -1.50 -7.18
C ARG A 196 -8.03 -1.22 -7.66
N LYS A 197 -9.06 -1.59 -6.88
CA LYS A 197 -10.45 -1.20 -7.19
C LYS A 197 -10.68 0.30 -7.00
N LEU A 198 -10.04 0.92 -6.00
CA LEU A 198 -10.09 2.35 -5.78
C LEU A 198 -9.39 3.12 -6.91
N ASP A 199 -8.19 2.67 -7.29
CA ASP A 199 -7.44 3.26 -8.39
C ASP A 199 -8.14 3.05 -9.74
N SER A 200 -8.74 1.89 -9.96
CA SER A 200 -9.60 1.64 -11.12
C SER A 200 -10.76 2.63 -11.23
N ALA A 201 -11.38 2.97 -10.10
CA ALA A 201 -12.48 3.93 -10.07
C ALA A 201 -12.04 5.39 -10.32
N LEU A 202 -10.80 5.75 -9.94
CA LEU A 202 -10.26 7.11 -10.11
C LEU A 202 -9.50 7.29 -11.43
N LEU A 203 -8.72 6.28 -11.84
CA LEU A 203 -7.75 6.35 -12.95
C LEU A 203 -8.12 5.46 -14.13
N GLY A 204 -9.13 4.60 -13.97
CA GLY A 204 -9.62 3.69 -15.00
C GLY A 204 -9.09 2.26 -14.88
N GLU A 205 -9.83 1.30 -15.48
CA GLU A 205 -9.54 -0.14 -15.40
C GLU A 205 -8.15 -0.51 -15.97
N ASP A 206 -7.62 0.31 -16.85
CA ASP A 206 -6.32 0.06 -17.48
C ASP A 206 -5.15 0.28 -16.49
N MET A 207 -5.34 1.16 -15.49
CA MET A 207 -4.41 1.32 -14.38
C MET A 207 -4.43 0.09 -13.46
N GLU A 208 -5.61 -0.42 -13.07
CA GLU A 208 -5.74 -1.68 -12.32
C GLU A 208 -4.97 -2.83 -13.00
N ASN A 209 -5.08 -2.93 -14.33
CA ASN A 209 -4.37 -3.94 -15.09
C ASN A 209 -2.86 -3.72 -15.08
N LEU A 210 -2.38 -2.49 -15.23
CA LEU A 210 -0.96 -2.14 -15.17
C LEU A 210 -0.36 -2.52 -13.82
N GLU A 211 -0.98 -2.08 -12.72
CA GLU A 211 -0.55 -2.38 -11.36
C GLU A 211 -0.56 -3.89 -11.07
N SER A 212 -1.54 -4.60 -11.60
CA SER A 212 -1.61 -6.06 -11.46
C SER A 212 -0.48 -6.78 -12.18
N ILE A 213 -0.01 -6.25 -13.32
CA ILE A 213 1.17 -6.78 -14.03
C ILE A 213 2.44 -6.48 -13.24
N VAL A 214 2.60 -5.25 -12.76
CA VAL A 214 3.76 -4.84 -11.96
C VAL A 214 3.87 -5.70 -10.69
N GLY A 215 2.80 -5.78 -9.90
CA GLY A 215 2.77 -6.57 -8.67
C GLY A 215 3.00 -8.07 -8.91
N ASN A 216 2.51 -8.62 -10.03
CA ASN A 216 2.85 -10.01 -10.40
C ASN A 216 4.35 -10.19 -10.66
N ASN A 217 5.01 -9.21 -11.30
CA ASN A 217 6.45 -9.28 -11.57
C ASN A 217 7.25 -9.18 -10.26
N GLU A 218 6.84 -8.31 -9.35
CA GLU A 218 7.42 -8.18 -8.01
C GLU A 218 7.27 -9.47 -7.20
N LEU A 219 6.09 -10.08 -7.19
CA LEU A 219 5.87 -11.38 -6.56
C LEU A 219 6.82 -12.45 -7.09
N ILE A 220 6.99 -12.53 -8.41
CA ILE A 220 7.89 -13.50 -9.03
C ILE A 220 9.34 -13.24 -8.63
N ALA A 221 9.77 -11.97 -8.58
CA ALA A 221 11.11 -11.57 -8.16
C ALA A 221 11.38 -11.95 -6.70
N ASP A 222 10.47 -11.62 -5.79
CA ASP A 222 10.57 -11.94 -4.36
C ASP A 222 10.61 -13.45 -4.11
N ILE A 223 9.72 -14.21 -4.75
CA ILE A 223 9.71 -15.67 -4.61
C ILE A 223 11.04 -16.28 -5.09
N LYS A 224 11.64 -15.75 -6.17
CA LYS A 224 12.95 -16.19 -6.63
C LYS A 224 14.05 -15.84 -5.63
N MET A 225 13.99 -14.66 -5.02
CA MET A 225 14.96 -14.22 -4.00
C MET A 225 14.83 -15.05 -2.72
N LEU A 226 13.62 -15.33 -2.25
CA LEU A 226 13.36 -16.19 -1.09
C LEU A 226 13.76 -17.67 -1.36
N GLY A 227 13.69 -18.09 -2.62
CA GLY A 227 13.84 -19.48 -3.05
C GLY A 227 12.49 -20.19 -3.20
N LEU A 228 12.31 -20.90 -4.31
CA LEU A 228 11.03 -21.53 -4.69
C LEU A 228 10.48 -22.50 -3.64
N ASP A 229 11.36 -23.14 -2.86
CA ASP A 229 11.00 -24.09 -1.80
C ASP A 229 10.93 -23.47 -0.41
N CYS A 230 11.07 -22.16 -0.28
CA CYS A 230 10.99 -21.44 0.99
C CYS A 230 9.56 -21.54 1.57
N GLU A 231 9.46 -21.72 2.90
CA GLU A 231 8.18 -21.79 3.61
C GLU A 231 7.38 -20.48 3.47
N TYR A 232 8.07 -19.33 3.47
CA TYR A 232 7.46 -18.00 3.38
C TYR A 232 6.94 -17.64 1.98
N THR A 233 7.09 -18.53 0.98
CA THR A 233 6.42 -18.39 -0.32
C THR A 233 4.99 -18.91 -0.33
N LYS A 234 4.56 -19.57 0.76
CA LYS A 234 3.15 -19.95 0.97
C LYS A 234 2.32 -18.75 1.37
N LEU A 235 1.07 -18.74 0.97
CA LEU A 235 0.13 -17.70 1.40
C LEU A 235 -0.23 -17.84 2.90
N SER A 236 -0.19 -19.06 3.43
CA SER A 236 -0.36 -19.35 4.86
C SER A 236 0.84 -20.14 5.39
N PRO A 237 1.98 -19.48 5.66
CA PRO A 237 3.20 -20.13 6.11
C PRO A 237 3.11 -20.63 7.56
N ASN A 238 3.94 -21.61 7.89
CA ASN A 238 4.16 -22.03 9.27
C ASN A 238 5.44 -21.36 9.80
N TYR A 239 5.30 -20.44 10.73
CA TYR A 239 6.44 -19.73 11.33
C TYR A 239 7.29 -20.60 12.26
N GLY A 240 6.74 -21.71 12.78
CA GLY A 240 7.51 -22.62 13.65
C GLY A 240 8.06 -22.00 14.94
N GLY A 241 7.55 -20.85 15.35
CA GLY A 241 8.04 -20.06 16.49
C GLY A 241 9.04 -18.95 16.11
N ASN A 242 9.35 -18.77 14.83
CA ASN A 242 10.13 -17.65 14.32
C ASN A 242 9.33 -16.33 14.42
N ASP A 243 10.03 -15.22 14.31
CA ASP A 243 9.44 -13.89 14.28
C ASP A 243 8.51 -13.77 13.05
N PRO A 244 7.29 -13.20 13.20
CA PRO A 244 6.43 -12.91 12.06
C PRO A 244 7.08 -12.02 11.00
N ASP A 245 8.00 -11.12 11.37
CA ASP A 245 8.72 -10.25 10.44
C ASP A 245 9.60 -11.03 9.46
N ASP A 246 10.02 -12.26 9.78
CA ASP A 246 10.75 -13.15 8.86
C ASP A 246 9.93 -13.51 7.60
N GLY A 247 8.61 -13.43 7.68
CA GLY A 247 7.69 -13.68 6.57
C GLY A 247 7.22 -12.45 5.83
N PHE A 248 7.77 -11.26 6.15
CA PHE A 248 7.42 -10.02 5.49
C PHE A 248 8.03 -9.98 4.09
N SER A 249 7.16 -9.95 3.07
CA SER A 249 7.52 -9.95 1.65
C SER A 249 6.30 -9.56 0.82
N THR A 250 6.42 -9.48 -0.50
CA THR A 250 5.26 -9.24 -1.39
C THR A 250 4.26 -10.40 -1.43
N VAL A 251 4.60 -11.57 -0.87
CA VAL A 251 3.76 -12.78 -0.95
C VAL A 251 2.37 -12.59 -0.35
N PRO A 252 2.16 -12.17 0.91
CA PRO A 252 0.82 -11.96 1.46
C PRO A 252 0.01 -10.92 0.67
N TYR A 253 0.66 -9.92 0.11
CA TYR A 253 0.07 -8.85 -0.71
C TYR A 253 -0.36 -9.38 -2.08
N GLU A 254 0.60 -9.70 -2.92
CA GLU A 254 0.39 -9.98 -4.35
C GLU A 254 -0.15 -11.39 -4.61
N LYS A 255 0.34 -12.41 -3.93
CA LYS A 255 -0.23 -13.76 -4.04
C LYS A 255 -1.65 -13.80 -3.47
N GLY A 256 -1.89 -13.02 -2.38
CA GLY A 256 -3.22 -12.80 -1.81
C GLY A 256 -4.17 -12.14 -2.81
N TYR A 257 -3.74 -11.04 -3.43
CA TYR A 257 -4.48 -10.36 -4.49
C TYR A 257 -4.81 -11.30 -5.65
N GLN A 258 -3.83 -12.05 -6.16
CA GLN A 258 -4.04 -12.98 -7.27
C GLN A 258 -5.08 -14.05 -6.93
N PHE A 259 -5.12 -14.52 -5.70
CA PHE A 259 -6.13 -15.45 -5.26
C PHE A 259 -7.53 -14.82 -5.28
N LEU A 260 -7.67 -13.59 -4.79
CA LEU A 260 -8.95 -12.89 -4.79
C LEU A 260 -9.44 -12.57 -6.20
N ILE A 261 -8.56 -12.10 -7.08
CA ILE A 261 -8.89 -11.84 -8.50
C ILE A 261 -9.26 -13.13 -9.25
N TYR A 262 -8.60 -14.25 -8.93
CA TYR A 262 -8.98 -15.56 -9.45
C TYR A 262 -10.42 -15.91 -9.07
N ILE A 263 -10.78 -15.73 -7.80
CA ILE A 263 -12.14 -15.99 -7.33
C ILE A 263 -13.12 -15.02 -8.01
N GLU A 264 -12.78 -13.71 -8.10
CA GLU A 264 -13.63 -12.73 -8.80
C GLU A 264 -13.90 -13.15 -10.26
N LYS A 265 -12.88 -13.63 -10.98
CA LYS A 265 -13.04 -14.13 -12.36
C LYS A 265 -13.95 -15.37 -12.44
N LEU A 266 -13.92 -16.23 -11.44
CA LEU A 266 -14.78 -17.44 -11.40
C LEU A 266 -16.26 -17.13 -11.18
N ILE A 267 -16.57 -16.15 -10.31
CA ILE A 267 -17.93 -15.89 -9.88
C ILE A 267 -18.53 -14.58 -10.46
N GLY A 268 -17.70 -13.76 -11.08
CA GLY A 268 -18.06 -12.44 -11.62
C GLY A 268 -17.94 -11.29 -10.61
N LYS A 269 -17.62 -10.08 -11.13
CA LYS A 269 -17.36 -8.87 -10.33
C LYS A 269 -18.50 -8.55 -9.35
N ASP A 270 -19.76 -8.61 -9.77
CA ASP A 270 -20.91 -8.26 -8.93
C ASP A 270 -21.12 -9.24 -7.77
N ASN A 271 -21.00 -10.54 -8.03
CA ASN A 271 -21.08 -11.56 -6.99
C ASN A 271 -19.92 -11.43 -5.99
N PHE A 272 -18.70 -11.15 -6.48
CA PHE A 272 -17.56 -10.95 -5.60
C PHE A 272 -17.73 -9.71 -4.72
N LYS A 273 -18.18 -8.60 -5.28
CA LYS A 273 -18.53 -7.38 -4.53
C LYS A 273 -19.59 -7.68 -3.45
N GLU A 274 -20.59 -8.49 -3.74
CA GLU A 274 -21.58 -8.92 -2.73
C GLU A 274 -20.96 -9.79 -1.63
N VAL A 275 -20.00 -10.69 -1.98
CA VAL A 275 -19.23 -11.46 -0.98
C VAL A 275 -18.48 -10.52 -0.04
N MET A 276 -17.76 -9.54 -0.57
CA MET A 276 -17.00 -8.58 0.22
C MET A 276 -17.91 -7.79 1.18
N ARG A 277 -19.05 -7.32 0.71
CA ARG A 277 -20.05 -6.62 1.53
C ARG A 277 -20.59 -7.50 2.67
N LYS A 278 -20.95 -8.76 2.36
CA LYS A 278 -21.42 -9.72 3.37
C LYS A 278 -20.32 -10.06 4.38
N TYR A 279 -19.08 -10.19 3.92
CA TYR A 279 -17.91 -10.50 4.75
C TYR A 279 -17.65 -9.38 5.77
N ILE A 280 -17.51 -8.12 5.32
CA ILE A 280 -17.31 -6.97 6.21
C ILE A 280 -18.47 -6.85 7.20
N LYS A 281 -19.70 -6.86 6.72
CA LYS A 281 -20.89 -6.76 7.59
C LYS A 281 -20.95 -7.84 8.68
N LYS A 282 -20.60 -9.08 8.35
CA LYS A 282 -20.67 -10.22 9.27
C LYS A 282 -19.54 -10.25 10.29
N TYR A 283 -18.34 -9.86 9.88
CA TYR A 283 -17.12 -10.05 10.68
C TYR A 283 -16.50 -8.77 11.21
N ARG A 284 -17.12 -7.61 11.00
CA ARG A 284 -16.64 -6.35 11.60
C ARG A 284 -16.35 -6.51 13.11
N TYR A 285 -15.30 -5.86 13.57
CA TYR A 285 -14.77 -5.92 14.94
C TYR A 285 -14.19 -7.27 15.38
N LYS A 286 -14.08 -8.22 14.46
CA LYS A 286 -13.55 -9.56 14.77
C LYS A 286 -12.18 -9.76 14.13
N SER A 287 -11.42 -10.68 14.75
CA SER A 287 -10.22 -11.24 14.16
C SER A 287 -10.53 -12.64 13.65
N VAL A 288 -10.22 -12.90 12.38
CA VAL A 288 -10.66 -14.10 11.65
C VAL A 288 -9.49 -14.75 10.91
N ASP A 289 -9.64 -16.02 10.59
CA ASP A 289 -8.81 -16.69 9.60
C ASP A 289 -9.57 -16.81 8.27
N TYR A 290 -8.90 -17.34 7.26
CA TYR A 290 -9.46 -17.48 5.92
C TYR A 290 -10.79 -18.24 5.85
N THR A 291 -11.09 -19.09 6.84
CA THR A 291 -12.33 -19.90 6.85
C THR A 291 -13.58 -19.02 6.98
N ALA A 292 -13.45 -17.84 7.59
CA ALA A 292 -14.53 -16.86 7.68
C ALA A 292 -14.92 -16.31 6.30
N PHE A 293 -13.93 -15.96 5.48
CA PHE A 293 -14.18 -15.53 4.10
C PHE A 293 -14.71 -16.70 3.24
N LYS A 294 -14.09 -17.87 3.37
CA LYS A 294 -14.52 -19.10 2.69
C LYS A 294 -15.99 -19.39 2.94
N GLU A 295 -16.45 -19.31 4.19
CA GLU A 295 -17.85 -19.53 4.55
C GLU A 295 -18.80 -18.59 3.80
N VAL A 296 -18.49 -17.29 3.79
CA VAL A 296 -19.34 -16.27 3.12
C VAL A 296 -19.37 -16.51 1.61
N LEU A 297 -18.19 -16.78 1.03
CA LEU A 297 -18.03 -17.05 -0.40
C LEU A 297 -18.83 -18.28 -0.83
N GLU A 298 -18.62 -19.43 -0.17
CA GLU A 298 -19.31 -20.67 -0.53
C GLU A 298 -20.83 -20.59 -0.36
N ASN A 299 -21.31 -19.86 0.67
CA ASN A 299 -22.73 -19.63 0.85
C ASN A 299 -23.32 -18.81 -0.29
N LEU A 300 -22.62 -17.75 -0.73
CA LEU A 300 -23.07 -16.94 -1.86
C LEU A 300 -23.04 -17.75 -3.17
N ILE A 301 -21.99 -18.53 -3.41
CA ILE A 301 -21.89 -19.39 -4.60
C ILE A 301 -23.07 -20.36 -4.65
N LYS A 302 -23.39 -21.02 -3.53
CA LYS A 302 -24.56 -21.92 -3.44
C LYS A 302 -25.89 -21.20 -3.67
N GLU A 303 -26.03 -19.97 -3.16
CA GLU A 303 -27.23 -19.15 -3.32
C GLU A 303 -27.44 -18.69 -4.76
N LYS A 304 -26.37 -18.19 -5.41
CA LYS A 304 -26.45 -17.49 -6.71
C LYS A 304 -26.21 -18.41 -7.92
N LEU A 305 -25.26 -19.35 -7.80
CA LEU A 305 -24.76 -20.16 -8.93
C LEU A 305 -25.31 -21.59 -8.92
N LYS A 306 -26.18 -21.92 -7.96
CA LYS A 306 -27.00 -23.15 -7.91
C LYS A 306 -26.31 -24.42 -8.46
N ASP A 307 -26.68 -24.82 -9.69
CA ASP A 307 -26.21 -26.06 -10.31
C ASP A 307 -24.70 -26.09 -10.58
N ASP A 308 -24.07 -24.96 -10.84
CA ASP A 308 -22.63 -24.82 -11.03
C ASP A 308 -21.85 -24.68 -9.72
N SER A 309 -22.54 -24.51 -8.59
CA SER A 309 -21.91 -24.16 -7.31
C SER A 309 -20.83 -25.17 -6.88
N LYS A 310 -21.11 -26.47 -6.98
CA LYS A 310 -20.12 -27.50 -6.60
C LYS A 310 -18.87 -27.42 -7.46
N LYS A 311 -19.03 -27.31 -8.78
CA LYS A 311 -17.91 -27.23 -9.73
C LYS A 311 -17.03 -26.00 -9.44
N ILE A 312 -17.64 -24.84 -9.17
CA ILE A 312 -16.91 -23.59 -8.88
C ILE A 312 -16.18 -23.70 -7.54
N ILE A 313 -16.84 -24.21 -6.48
CA ILE A 313 -16.19 -24.41 -5.18
C ILE A 313 -14.98 -25.36 -5.29
N ASP A 314 -15.13 -26.46 -6.04
CA ASP A 314 -14.03 -27.41 -6.25
C ASP A 314 -12.86 -26.78 -7.05
N GLN A 315 -13.16 -25.87 -7.98
CA GLN A 315 -12.14 -25.14 -8.76
C GLN A 315 -11.29 -24.19 -7.91
N ILE A 316 -11.83 -23.59 -6.83
CA ILE A 316 -11.09 -22.63 -6.00
C ILE A 316 -9.84 -23.24 -5.38
N ASN A 317 -9.85 -24.53 -5.03
CA ASN A 317 -8.71 -25.29 -4.52
C ASN A 317 -7.90 -24.56 -3.44
N TRP A 318 -8.54 -24.32 -2.28
CA TRP A 318 -7.97 -23.58 -1.15
C TRP A 318 -6.61 -24.10 -0.71
N ASP A 319 -6.42 -25.42 -0.63
CA ASP A 319 -5.17 -26.02 -0.15
C ASP A 319 -4.00 -25.67 -1.08
N LYS A 320 -4.24 -25.65 -2.38
CA LYS A 320 -3.24 -25.27 -3.37
C LYS A 320 -2.83 -23.80 -3.20
N TRP A 321 -3.78 -22.89 -3.09
CA TRP A 321 -3.49 -21.46 -2.94
C TRP A 321 -2.79 -21.15 -1.61
N LEU A 322 -3.22 -21.79 -0.51
CA LEU A 322 -2.71 -21.46 0.83
C LEU A 322 -1.36 -22.12 1.13
N TYR A 323 -1.12 -23.34 0.64
CA TYR A 323 -0.01 -24.16 1.11
C TYR A 323 0.99 -24.58 0.04
N GLU A 324 0.72 -24.32 -1.25
CA GLU A 324 1.70 -24.58 -2.31
C GLU A 324 2.82 -23.52 -2.26
N LYS A 325 4.07 -23.99 -2.26
CA LYS A 325 5.26 -23.16 -2.30
C LYS A 325 5.51 -22.61 -3.69
N GLY A 326 6.29 -21.54 -3.75
CA GLY A 326 6.76 -20.96 -5.00
C GLY A 326 5.69 -20.15 -5.75
N ILE A 327 5.95 -19.93 -7.03
CA ILE A 327 5.10 -19.11 -7.91
C ILE A 327 3.75 -19.80 -8.12
N PRO A 328 2.63 -19.07 -7.98
CA PRO A 328 1.31 -19.62 -8.24
C PRO A 328 1.21 -20.24 -9.63
N SER A 329 0.64 -21.44 -9.70
CA SER A 329 0.44 -22.12 -10.99
C SER A 329 -0.65 -21.48 -11.84
N TYR A 330 -1.55 -20.71 -11.24
CA TYR A 330 -2.53 -19.91 -11.94
C TYR A 330 -1.88 -18.61 -12.41
N LYS A 331 -1.96 -18.34 -13.72
CA LYS A 331 -1.51 -17.08 -14.29
C LYS A 331 -2.73 -16.18 -14.52
N CYS A 332 -2.76 -15.07 -13.81
CA CYS A 332 -3.69 -14.00 -14.13
C CYS A 332 -3.24 -13.34 -15.44
N GLU A 333 -4.07 -13.43 -16.47
CA GLU A 333 -3.82 -12.70 -17.72
C GLU A 333 -4.41 -11.29 -17.58
N PHE A 334 -3.52 -10.32 -17.43
CA PHE A 334 -3.85 -8.90 -17.47
C PHE A 334 -3.34 -8.31 -18.78
N SER A 335 -4.04 -7.33 -19.31
CA SER A 335 -3.62 -6.59 -20.51
C SER A 335 -3.87 -5.11 -20.29
N SER A 336 -2.80 -4.33 -20.27
CA SER A 336 -2.87 -2.88 -20.15
C SER A 336 -2.43 -2.20 -21.44
N LYS A 337 -3.19 -1.19 -21.88
CA LYS A 337 -2.80 -0.31 -22.98
C LYS A 337 -1.66 0.60 -22.55
N LEU A 338 -1.70 1.07 -21.30
CA LEU A 338 -0.64 1.91 -20.71
C LEU A 338 0.71 1.20 -20.74
N LEU A 339 0.74 -0.11 -20.40
CA LEU A 339 1.97 -0.90 -20.50
C LEU A 339 2.46 -1.00 -21.94
N LYS A 340 1.57 -1.28 -22.89
CA LYS A 340 1.95 -1.37 -24.31
C LYS A 340 2.47 -0.05 -24.86
N GLU A 341 1.90 1.06 -24.46
CA GLU A 341 2.36 2.40 -24.83
C GLU A 341 3.76 2.68 -24.24
N ALA A 342 3.97 2.31 -22.96
CA ALA A 342 5.25 2.44 -22.27
C ALA A 342 6.35 1.60 -22.96
N GLU A 343 6.07 0.33 -23.24
CA GLU A 343 6.99 -0.58 -23.96
C GLU A 343 7.27 -0.10 -25.38
N SER A 344 6.25 0.39 -26.09
CA SER A 344 6.41 0.93 -27.45
C SER A 344 7.33 2.13 -27.49
N LEU A 345 7.18 3.09 -26.57
CA LEU A 345 8.07 4.23 -26.48
C LEU A 345 9.51 3.80 -26.10
N ALA A 346 9.65 2.84 -25.20
CA ALA A 346 10.97 2.31 -24.83
C ALA A 346 11.67 1.67 -26.05
N GLU A 347 10.95 0.87 -26.84
CA GLU A 347 11.48 0.30 -28.10
C GLU A 347 11.84 1.39 -29.10
N ASP A 348 11.09 2.49 -29.20
CA ASP A 348 11.41 3.62 -30.08
C ASP A 348 12.74 4.28 -29.71
N PHE A 349 13.05 4.36 -28.40
CA PHE A 349 14.37 4.81 -27.95
C PHE A 349 15.46 3.79 -28.27
N LEU A 350 15.22 2.49 -27.99
CA LEU A 350 16.18 1.42 -28.24
C LEU A 350 16.51 1.25 -29.72
N GLN A 351 15.57 1.56 -30.61
CA GLN A 351 15.75 1.52 -32.07
C GLN A 351 16.23 2.86 -32.67
N GLU A 352 16.50 3.86 -31.82
CA GLU A 352 16.94 5.22 -32.21
C GLU A 352 16.02 5.88 -33.26
N LYS A 353 14.69 5.69 -33.14
CA LYS A 353 13.73 6.34 -34.03
C LYS A 353 13.84 7.87 -33.93
N GLU A 354 13.83 8.55 -35.10
CA GLU A 354 13.97 10.00 -35.17
C GLU A 354 12.70 10.74 -34.70
N ASP A 355 11.52 10.27 -35.14
CA ASP A 355 10.25 10.93 -34.78
C ASP A 355 9.57 10.22 -33.59
N LYS A 356 9.71 10.83 -32.41
CA LYS A 356 9.07 10.42 -31.16
C LYS A 356 8.15 11.53 -30.59
N THR A 357 7.82 12.56 -31.40
CA THR A 357 7.17 13.79 -30.93
C THR A 357 5.85 13.53 -30.21
N ILE A 358 4.99 12.66 -30.76
CA ILE A 358 3.70 12.30 -30.14
C ILE A 358 3.94 11.52 -28.85
N ALA A 359 4.82 10.52 -28.89
CA ALA A 359 5.10 9.67 -27.74
C ALA A 359 5.74 10.44 -26.56
N LEU A 360 6.63 11.40 -26.87
CA LEU A 360 7.24 12.29 -25.84
C LEU A 360 6.21 13.22 -25.21
N LYS A 361 5.23 13.70 -25.97
CA LYS A 361 4.13 14.50 -25.41
C LYS A 361 3.30 13.63 -24.45
N THR A 362 2.94 12.42 -24.88
CA THR A 362 2.18 11.46 -24.08
C THR A 362 2.93 11.06 -22.82
N PHE A 363 4.26 10.86 -22.89
CA PHE A 363 5.11 10.56 -21.72
C PHE A 363 4.96 11.60 -20.60
N LYS A 364 4.89 12.89 -20.95
CA LYS A 364 4.73 13.98 -19.96
C LYS A 364 3.37 13.94 -19.24
N GLU A 365 2.35 13.41 -19.92
CA GLU A 365 0.99 13.28 -19.39
C GLU A 365 0.77 11.95 -18.65
N TRP A 366 1.68 10.98 -18.76
CA TRP A 366 1.56 9.70 -18.09
C TRP A 366 1.59 9.82 -16.58
N HIS A 367 0.76 9.01 -15.96
CA HIS A 367 0.87 8.72 -14.53
C HIS A 367 2.23 8.05 -14.24
N THR A 368 2.75 8.27 -13.04
CA THR A 368 4.08 7.76 -12.64
C THR A 368 4.23 6.25 -12.82
N ASN A 369 3.21 5.44 -12.52
CA ASN A 369 3.25 3.99 -12.73
C ASN A 369 3.52 3.61 -14.20
N THR A 370 3.00 4.38 -15.15
CA THR A 370 3.27 4.17 -16.60
C THR A 370 4.70 4.56 -16.96
N LYS A 371 5.22 5.67 -16.38
CA LYS A 371 6.62 6.08 -16.54
C LYS A 371 7.58 5.04 -15.94
N LEU A 372 7.24 4.48 -14.78
CA LEU A 372 8.01 3.41 -14.16
C LEU A 372 8.00 2.13 -15.01
N ALA A 373 6.87 1.76 -15.60
CA ALA A 373 6.80 0.63 -16.52
C ALA A 373 7.73 0.82 -17.73
N PHE A 374 7.80 2.05 -18.28
CA PHE A 374 8.75 2.42 -19.34
C PHE A 374 10.22 2.25 -18.89
N LEU A 375 10.57 2.77 -17.70
CA LEU A 375 11.93 2.67 -17.15
C LEU A 375 12.31 1.23 -16.81
N ASN A 376 11.39 0.45 -16.28
CA ASN A 376 11.58 -0.98 -16.02
C ASN A 376 11.87 -1.75 -17.31
N TYR A 377 11.10 -1.48 -18.38
CA TYR A 377 11.36 -2.10 -19.69
C TYR A 377 12.76 -1.77 -20.23
N LEU A 378 13.19 -0.51 -20.09
CA LEU A 378 14.55 -0.10 -20.47
C LEU A 378 15.61 -0.80 -19.60
N SER A 379 15.39 -0.93 -18.28
CA SER A 379 16.28 -1.61 -17.36
C SER A 379 16.45 -3.09 -17.72
N ASP A 380 15.36 -3.77 -18.03
CA ASP A 380 15.38 -5.18 -18.49
C ASP A 380 16.13 -5.36 -19.82
N ASN A 381 16.09 -4.34 -20.67
CA ASN A 381 16.75 -4.31 -21.97
C ASN A 381 18.05 -3.49 -21.96
N LYS A 382 18.67 -3.25 -20.80
CA LYS A 382 19.84 -2.36 -20.64
C LYS A 382 20.99 -2.71 -21.56
N ASN A 383 21.18 -3.97 -21.92
CA ASN A 383 22.22 -4.39 -22.86
C ASN A 383 22.06 -3.77 -24.27
N LYS A 384 20.87 -3.33 -24.64
CA LYS A 384 20.61 -2.63 -25.91
C LYS A 384 20.86 -1.12 -25.82
N ILE A 385 20.98 -0.56 -24.62
CA ILE A 385 21.20 0.88 -24.41
C ILE A 385 22.69 1.19 -24.63
N ASN A 386 22.98 1.96 -25.66
CA ASN A 386 24.31 2.54 -25.92
C ASN A 386 24.39 3.97 -25.35
N GLU A 387 25.58 4.59 -25.42
CA GLU A 387 25.82 5.95 -24.90
C GLU A 387 24.91 7.00 -25.55
N LYS A 388 24.63 6.89 -26.86
CA LYS A 388 23.75 7.81 -27.58
C LYS A 388 22.31 7.70 -27.10
N ILE A 389 21.80 6.47 -26.93
CA ILE A 389 20.44 6.22 -26.38
C ILE A 389 20.34 6.79 -24.96
N ALA A 390 21.31 6.55 -24.11
CA ALA A 390 21.32 7.08 -22.74
C ALA A 390 21.29 8.61 -22.71
N LYS A 391 22.06 9.28 -23.57
CA LYS A 391 22.02 10.75 -23.71
C LYS A 391 20.67 11.25 -24.25
N ASN A 392 20.07 10.55 -25.19
CA ASN A 392 18.74 10.91 -25.71
C ASN A 392 17.67 10.77 -24.63
N LEU A 393 17.66 9.68 -23.84
CA LEU A 393 16.75 9.49 -22.71
C LEU A 393 16.85 10.65 -21.72
N LYS A 394 18.09 11.01 -21.33
CA LYS A 394 18.33 12.16 -20.45
C LYS A 394 17.75 13.45 -21.01
N ASN A 395 18.12 13.78 -22.24
CA ASN A 395 17.84 15.10 -22.84
C ASN A 395 16.36 15.26 -23.25
N GLU A 396 15.72 14.21 -23.76
CA GLU A 396 14.35 14.27 -24.25
C GLU A 396 13.31 14.15 -23.14
N LEU A 397 13.61 13.34 -22.08
CA LEU A 397 12.66 13.06 -21.00
C LEU A 397 12.94 13.84 -19.71
N ASN A 398 14.12 14.46 -19.59
CA ASN A 398 14.54 15.25 -18.42
C ASN A 398 14.43 14.50 -17.08
N LEU A 399 14.77 13.21 -17.07
CA LEU A 399 14.54 12.29 -15.96
C LEU A 399 15.26 12.67 -14.65
N SER A 400 16.42 13.34 -14.75
CA SER A 400 17.18 13.80 -13.59
C SER A 400 16.48 14.93 -12.81
N GLU A 401 15.60 15.65 -13.48
CA GLU A 401 14.84 16.79 -12.90
C GLU A 401 13.42 16.37 -12.49
N ASP A 402 13.03 15.11 -12.66
CA ASP A 402 11.70 14.64 -12.22
C ASP A 402 11.57 14.84 -10.69
N TYR A 403 10.37 15.15 -10.25
CA TYR A 403 10.13 15.33 -8.81
C TYR A 403 10.01 14.00 -8.08
N ASN A 404 9.58 12.95 -8.77
CA ASN A 404 9.36 11.64 -8.19
C ASN A 404 10.66 10.89 -7.94
N SER A 405 10.87 10.43 -6.68
CA SER A 405 12.08 9.72 -6.26
C SER A 405 12.24 8.36 -6.93
N GLU A 406 11.14 7.65 -7.21
CA GLU A 406 11.17 6.35 -7.87
C GLU A 406 11.63 6.46 -9.32
N ILE A 407 11.15 7.49 -10.04
CA ILE A 407 11.58 7.77 -11.41
C ILE A 407 13.08 8.09 -11.44
N LYS A 408 13.55 8.95 -10.52
CA LYS A 408 14.98 9.28 -10.39
C LYS A 408 15.81 8.05 -10.07
N TYR A 409 15.37 7.25 -9.12
CA TYR A 409 16.06 6.01 -8.73
C TYR A 409 16.25 5.08 -9.93
N MET A 410 15.18 4.78 -10.66
CA MET A 410 15.23 3.92 -11.84
C MET A 410 16.13 4.50 -12.94
N TRP A 411 16.05 5.81 -13.17
CA TRP A 411 16.92 6.49 -14.10
C TRP A 411 18.41 6.39 -13.69
N TYR A 412 18.71 6.63 -12.41
CA TYR A 412 20.08 6.60 -11.92
C TYR A 412 20.69 5.20 -11.97
N LEU A 413 19.90 4.14 -11.81
CA LEU A 413 20.39 2.77 -12.04
C LEU A 413 20.83 2.58 -13.50
N ILE A 414 20.07 3.08 -14.47
CA ILE A 414 20.44 3.04 -15.90
C ILE A 414 21.68 3.90 -16.14
N ALA A 415 21.74 5.11 -15.61
CA ALA A 415 22.86 6.03 -15.78
C ALA A 415 24.17 5.46 -15.22
N LEU A 416 24.13 4.82 -14.06
CA LEU A 416 25.29 4.13 -13.45
C LEU A 416 25.75 2.93 -14.29
N ASP A 417 24.82 2.10 -14.77
CA ASP A 417 25.14 0.97 -15.66
C ASP A 417 25.84 1.46 -16.96
N LYS A 418 25.44 2.63 -17.46
CA LYS A 418 26.01 3.25 -18.67
C LYS A 418 27.18 4.19 -18.39
N LYS A 419 27.63 4.28 -17.13
CA LYS A 419 28.79 5.11 -16.71
C LYS A 419 28.67 6.57 -17.13
N MET A 420 27.49 7.15 -16.98
CA MET A 420 27.23 8.56 -17.30
C MET A 420 27.83 9.47 -16.22
N GLU A 421 29.08 9.90 -16.42
CA GLU A 421 29.81 10.71 -15.42
C GLU A 421 29.12 12.04 -15.09
N GLU A 422 28.39 12.61 -16.04
CA GLU A 422 27.61 13.83 -15.86
C GLU A 422 26.42 13.69 -14.89
N GLU A 423 25.99 12.46 -14.59
CA GLU A 423 24.93 12.19 -13.60
C GLU A 423 25.46 11.98 -12.18
N ILE A 424 26.76 11.80 -11.99
CA ILE A 424 27.36 11.55 -10.67
C ILE A 424 26.99 12.61 -9.63
N PRO A 425 27.01 13.93 -9.92
CA PRO A 425 26.61 14.94 -8.94
C PRO A 425 25.14 14.81 -8.53
N ASN A 426 24.26 14.53 -9.48
CA ASN A 426 22.81 14.35 -9.24
C ASN A 426 22.57 13.10 -8.38
N ILE A 427 23.23 12.00 -8.69
CA ILE A 427 23.18 10.75 -7.93
C ILE A 427 23.67 10.95 -6.50
N GLN A 428 24.81 11.64 -6.32
CA GLN A 428 25.35 11.92 -4.98
C GLN A 428 24.40 12.79 -4.15
N ASN A 429 23.77 13.81 -4.77
CA ASN A 429 22.79 14.64 -4.08
C ASN A 429 21.53 13.85 -3.72
N PHE A 430 21.06 12.98 -4.61
CA PHE A 430 19.91 12.10 -4.35
C PHE A 430 20.17 11.18 -3.15
N TRP A 431 21.33 10.53 -3.08
CA TRP A 431 21.67 9.66 -1.96
C TRP A 431 21.81 10.41 -0.63
N LYS A 432 22.41 11.60 -0.64
CA LYS A 432 22.50 12.43 0.58
C LYS A 432 21.14 12.81 1.14
N LEU A 433 20.15 13.09 0.27
CA LEU A 433 18.78 13.40 0.71
C LEU A 433 18.05 12.19 1.28
N MET A 434 18.52 10.97 0.99
CA MET A 434 17.96 9.73 1.53
C MET A 434 18.64 9.29 2.84
N GLU A 435 19.85 9.82 3.14
CA GLU A 435 20.57 9.53 4.38
C GLU A 435 20.20 10.48 5.54
N ASP A 436 19.71 11.69 5.25
CA ASP A 436 19.25 12.70 6.23
C ASP A 436 17.80 12.48 6.62
#